data_d9e2b3dbb052f239c3cad2fbbf3cd5a9
#
_entry.id   d9e2b3dbb052f239c3cad2fbbf3cd5a9
#
_cell.length_a   1.000
_cell.length_b   1.000
_cell.length_c   1.000
_cell.angle_alpha   90.00
_cell.angle_beta   90.00
_cell.angle_gamma   90.00
#
_symmetry.space_group_name_H-M   'P 1'
#
loop_
_entity.id
_entity.type
_entity.pdbx_description
1 polymer ?
#
loop_
_entity_poly.entity_id
_entity_poly.type
_entity_poly.pdbx_seq_one_letter_code
_entity_poly.pdbx_strand_id
1 'polypeptide(L)'
;MDKIKVTFLKDRRCVIDIDSPYFITLRNHFSYDNPAARFTKYSRLPKRLYSITMKGYCDIGLLWNVMKFIQSEGWGAKLSMTDRVKDILSKQIECELVEVPNKKYKLRDYQLESVKNGLVNGGGLCLVGTGGGKSLIIATLLETLYKNDGESFKAMLVVPNLSLIEQMSDDFDTYQCSFSCSK
;
A
#
# COMPACT_ATOMS: atom_id res chain seq x y z
N MET A 1 30.35 -10.89 -6.09
CA MET A 1 29.20 -10.83 -5.18
C MET A 1 27.95 -11.07 -5.99
N ASP A 2 27.17 -12.05 -5.61
CA ASP A 2 26.13 -12.61 -6.45
C ASP A 2 24.92 -11.68 -6.59
N LYS A 3 24.23 -11.84 -7.69
CA LYS A 3 23.16 -10.94 -8.08
C LYS A 3 21.93 -11.17 -7.21
N ILE A 4 21.45 -10.14 -6.52
CA ILE A 4 20.12 -10.18 -5.92
C ILE A 4 19.11 -10.19 -7.07
N LYS A 5 18.31 -11.24 -7.15
CA LYS A 5 17.31 -11.40 -8.19
C LYS A 5 15.90 -11.24 -7.60
N VAL A 6 15.10 -10.38 -8.22
CA VAL A 6 13.69 -10.24 -7.86
C VAL A 6 12.84 -10.75 -9.01
N THR A 7 11.95 -11.69 -8.70
CA THR A 7 11.02 -12.28 -9.66
C THR A 7 9.59 -11.96 -9.23
N PHE A 8 8.79 -11.42 -10.14
CA PHE A 8 7.36 -11.20 -9.90
C PHE A 8 6.57 -12.51 -10.02
N LEU A 9 5.65 -12.71 -9.08
CA LEU A 9 4.66 -13.79 -9.09
C LEU A 9 3.26 -13.22 -9.32
N LYS A 10 2.28 -14.09 -9.47
CA LYS A 10 0.86 -13.70 -9.48
C LYS A 10 0.50 -13.04 -8.15
N ASP A 11 -0.58 -12.27 -8.13
CA ASP A 11 -1.17 -11.66 -6.93
C ASP A 11 -0.30 -10.62 -6.21
N ARG A 12 0.44 -9.79 -6.96
CA ARG A 12 1.26 -8.68 -6.40
C ARG A 12 2.36 -9.14 -5.44
N ARG A 13 2.77 -10.40 -5.49
CA ARG A 13 3.90 -10.93 -4.71
C ARG A 13 5.14 -11.08 -5.59
N CYS A 14 6.30 -10.92 -4.98
CA CYS A 14 7.58 -11.19 -5.58
C CYS A 14 8.43 -12.15 -4.73
N VAL A 15 9.43 -12.74 -5.36
CA VAL A 15 10.47 -13.55 -4.68
C VAL A 15 11.76 -12.78 -4.76
N ILE A 16 12.42 -12.65 -3.62
CA ILE A 16 13.76 -12.11 -3.49
C ILE A 16 14.71 -13.29 -3.33
N ASP A 17 15.57 -13.48 -4.32
CA ASP A 17 16.62 -14.48 -4.32
C ASP A 17 17.96 -13.77 -4.02
N ILE A 18 18.54 -14.10 -2.87
CA ILE A 18 19.74 -13.49 -2.33
C ILE A 18 20.49 -14.53 -1.48
N ASP A 19 21.82 -14.45 -1.44
CA ASP A 19 22.66 -15.37 -0.69
C ASP A 19 22.33 -15.44 0.80
N SER A 20 22.49 -16.64 1.38
CA SER A 20 22.03 -17.01 2.71
C SER A 20 22.39 -16.03 3.83
N PRO A 21 23.63 -15.53 3.99
CA PRO A 21 23.95 -14.60 5.07
C PRO A 21 23.15 -13.31 5.01
N TYR A 22 23.05 -12.74 3.81
CA TYR A 22 22.32 -11.50 3.54
C TYR A 22 20.82 -11.69 3.67
N PHE A 23 20.31 -12.85 3.26
CA PHE A 23 18.90 -13.19 3.37
C PHE A 23 18.40 -13.17 4.82
N ILE A 24 19.15 -13.75 5.74
CA ILE A 24 18.78 -13.77 7.16
C ILE A 24 18.73 -12.35 7.73
N THR A 25 19.72 -11.53 7.41
CA THR A 25 19.78 -10.13 7.85
C THR A 25 18.59 -9.34 7.29
N LEU A 26 18.34 -9.45 5.99
CA LEU A 26 17.19 -8.82 5.32
C LEU A 26 15.87 -9.23 5.96
N ARG A 27 15.66 -10.52 6.13
CA ARG A 27 14.44 -11.08 6.69
C ARG A 27 14.20 -10.62 8.13
N ASN A 28 15.24 -10.56 8.93
CA ASN A 28 15.17 -10.09 10.32
C ASN A 28 14.85 -8.60 10.40
N HIS A 29 15.40 -7.78 9.50
CA HIS A 29 15.10 -6.36 9.41
C HIS A 29 13.60 -6.13 9.13
N PHE A 30 13.02 -6.89 8.21
CA PHE A 30 11.58 -6.82 7.85
C PHE A 30 10.72 -7.77 8.70
N SER A 31 10.96 -7.76 10.00
CA SER A 31 10.19 -8.53 10.98
C SER A 31 9.78 -7.66 12.16
N TYR A 32 8.71 -8.04 12.84
CA TYR A 32 8.18 -7.35 14.01
C TYR A 32 7.60 -8.34 15.03
N ASP A 33 7.54 -7.90 16.29
CA ASP A 33 6.96 -8.70 17.35
C ASP A 33 5.46 -8.90 17.09
N ASN A 34 5.00 -10.13 17.29
CA ASN A 34 3.59 -10.45 17.16
C ASN A 34 2.79 -9.95 18.37
N PRO A 35 1.94 -8.90 18.21
CA PRO A 35 1.19 -8.37 19.35
C PRO A 35 0.26 -9.40 19.98
N ALA A 36 -0.32 -10.30 19.16
CA ALA A 36 -1.23 -11.33 19.64
C ALA A 36 -0.55 -12.39 20.53
N ALA A 37 0.76 -12.60 20.33
CA ALA A 37 1.52 -13.54 21.16
C ALA A 37 1.75 -13.03 22.60
N ARG A 38 1.55 -11.72 22.86
CA ARG A 38 1.71 -11.13 24.20
C ARG A 38 0.55 -11.43 25.14
N PHE A 39 -0.64 -11.71 24.58
CA PHE A 39 -1.88 -11.85 25.36
C PHE A 39 -2.25 -13.28 25.73
N THR A 40 -1.51 -14.28 25.25
CA THR A 40 -1.85 -15.68 25.50
C THR A 40 -0.68 -16.45 26.04
N LYS A 41 -0.76 -16.82 27.34
CA LYS A 41 0.25 -17.61 28.08
C LYS A 41 0.50 -18.99 27.45
N TYR A 42 -0.41 -19.47 26.58
CA TYR A 42 -0.39 -20.80 25.95
C TYR A 42 -0.52 -20.70 24.40
N SER A 43 -0.20 -19.54 23.82
CA SER A 43 -0.36 -19.35 22.39
C SER A 43 0.75 -20.10 21.62
N ARG A 44 0.31 -20.96 20.69
CA ARG A 44 1.18 -21.53 19.65
C ARG A 44 1.55 -20.51 18.56
N LEU A 45 1.18 -19.24 18.75
CA LEU A 45 1.45 -18.18 17.78
C LEU A 45 2.94 -17.84 17.79
N PRO A 46 3.52 -17.60 16.63
CA PRO A 46 4.91 -17.20 16.54
C PRO A 46 5.12 -15.86 17.24
N LYS A 47 6.18 -15.73 18.03
CA LYS A 47 6.53 -14.51 18.75
C LYS A 47 6.88 -13.36 17.80
N ARG A 48 7.38 -13.69 16.61
CA ARG A 48 7.81 -12.74 15.60
C ARG A 48 7.17 -13.04 14.25
N LEU A 49 6.68 -12.00 13.59
CA LEU A 49 6.12 -12.06 12.26
C LEU A 49 7.13 -11.50 11.26
N TYR A 50 7.15 -12.06 10.08
CA TYR A 50 8.11 -11.74 9.04
C TYR A 50 7.38 -11.33 7.77
N SER A 51 7.69 -10.13 7.25
CA SER A 51 7.14 -9.66 5.98
C SER A 51 7.77 -10.36 4.77
N ILE A 52 8.94 -10.99 4.98
CA ILE A 52 9.60 -11.83 3.98
C ILE A 52 9.60 -13.26 4.49
N THR A 53 9.01 -14.19 3.73
CA THR A 53 8.95 -15.60 4.10
C THR A 53 10.32 -16.30 4.00
N MET A 54 10.47 -17.50 4.54
CA MET A 54 11.71 -18.30 4.41
C MET A 54 12.09 -18.63 2.96
N LYS A 55 11.11 -18.61 2.05
CA LYS A 55 11.32 -18.83 0.61
C LYS A 55 11.54 -17.52 -0.18
N GLY A 56 11.73 -16.40 0.50
CA GLY A 56 11.94 -15.09 -0.13
C GLY A 56 10.67 -14.41 -0.65
N TYR A 57 9.48 -14.95 -0.41
CA TYR A 57 8.24 -14.30 -0.84
C TYR A 57 7.97 -13.06 -0.02
N CYS A 58 7.65 -11.96 -0.69
CA CYS A 58 7.16 -10.74 -0.07
C CYS A 58 6.17 -10.01 -1.00
N ASP A 59 5.43 -9.07 -0.43
CA ASP A 59 4.56 -8.19 -1.21
C ASP A 59 5.38 -7.18 -2.02
N ILE A 60 4.94 -6.89 -3.23
CA ILE A 60 5.64 -5.97 -4.13
C ILE A 60 5.76 -4.56 -3.54
N GLY A 61 4.77 -4.13 -2.74
CA GLY A 61 4.81 -2.84 -2.04
C GLY A 61 5.96 -2.70 -1.04
N LEU A 62 6.54 -3.81 -0.57
CA LEU A 62 7.70 -3.80 0.31
C LEU A 62 9.03 -3.61 -0.46
N LEU A 63 9.02 -3.83 -1.77
CA LEU A 63 10.25 -3.93 -2.57
C LEU A 63 11.09 -2.65 -2.53
N TRP A 64 10.49 -1.48 -2.55
CA TRP A 64 11.21 -0.22 -2.42
C TRP A 64 11.98 -0.11 -1.10
N ASN A 65 11.37 -0.54 0.01
CA ASN A 65 12.04 -0.54 1.32
C ASN A 65 13.16 -1.57 1.37
N VAL A 66 12.96 -2.73 0.75
CA VAL A 66 14.00 -3.77 0.59
C VAL A 66 15.18 -3.22 -0.21
N MET A 67 14.94 -2.53 -1.32
CA MET A 67 15.99 -1.93 -2.14
C MET A 67 16.77 -0.86 -1.38
N LYS A 68 16.08 0.01 -0.65
CA LYS A 68 16.73 1.03 0.21
C LYS A 68 17.61 0.39 1.28
N PHE A 69 17.11 -0.66 1.92
CA PHE A 69 17.89 -1.39 2.93
C PHE A 69 19.15 -2.03 2.34
N ILE A 70 19.03 -2.73 1.20
CA ILE A 70 20.18 -3.33 0.49
C ILE A 70 21.23 -2.26 0.16
N GLN A 71 20.78 -1.10 -0.29
CA GLN A 71 21.66 0.02 -0.61
C GLN A 71 22.34 0.61 0.65
N SER A 72 21.60 0.77 1.75
CA SER A 72 22.14 1.33 3.00
C SER A 72 23.16 0.40 3.67
N GLU A 73 23.01 -0.92 3.49
CA GLU A 73 23.97 -1.91 3.99
C GLU A 73 25.24 -2.01 3.13
N GLY A 74 25.32 -1.22 2.04
CA GLY A 74 26.47 -1.26 1.15
C GLY A 74 26.66 -2.62 0.46
N TRP A 75 25.63 -3.44 0.39
CA TRP A 75 25.71 -4.72 -0.31
C TRP A 75 25.84 -4.43 -1.79
N GLY A 76 27.07 -4.51 -2.30
CA GLY A 76 27.44 -4.17 -3.69
C GLY A 76 26.79 -5.07 -4.74
N ALA A 77 25.56 -5.44 -4.54
CA ALA A 77 24.81 -6.36 -5.36
C ALA A 77 24.15 -5.65 -6.54
N LYS A 78 24.32 -6.20 -7.72
CA LYS A 78 23.61 -5.75 -8.92
C LYS A 78 22.19 -6.30 -8.88
N LEU A 79 21.23 -5.45 -8.56
CA LEU A 79 19.81 -5.81 -8.56
C LEU A 79 19.37 -6.21 -9.98
N SER A 80 18.91 -7.44 -10.14
CA SER A 80 18.32 -7.94 -11.37
C SER A 80 16.83 -8.09 -11.17
N MET A 81 16.02 -7.27 -11.81
CA MET A 81 14.57 -7.39 -11.84
C MET A 81 14.10 -7.92 -13.18
N THR A 82 13.06 -8.73 -13.19
CA THR A 82 12.35 -9.07 -14.42
C THR A 82 11.71 -7.81 -15.00
N ASP A 83 11.54 -7.76 -16.33
CA ASP A 83 10.93 -6.60 -16.99
C ASP A 83 9.52 -6.32 -16.45
N ARG A 84 8.77 -7.36 -16.11
CA ARG A 84 7.45 -7.24 -15.47
C ARG A 84 7.51 -6.56 -14.10
N VAL A 85 8.53 -6.80 -13.28
CA VAL A 85 8.72 -6.10 -11.98
C VAL A 85 9.07 -4.64 -12.22
N LYS A 86 9.95 -4.36 -13.17
CA LYS A 86 10.30 -2.98 -13.56
C LYS A 86 9.07 -2.22 -14.03
N ASP A 87 8.26 -2.85 -14.89
CA ASP A 87 7.04 -2.26 -15.44
C ASP A 87 6.01 -1.90 -14.33
N ILE A 88 5.83 -2.78 -13.35
CA ILE A 88 4.95 -2.51 -12.21
C ILE A 88 5.48 -1.38 -11.32
N LEU A 89 6.80 -1.34 -11.08
CA LEU A 89 7.42 -0.31 -10.24
C LEU A 89 7.53 1.04 -10.94
N SER A 90 7.66 1.05 -12.28
CA SER A 90 7.71 2.27 -13.09
C SER A 90 6.33 2.81 -13.44
N LYS A 91 5.29 2.00 -13.29
CA LYS A 91 3.91 2.39 -13.58
C LYS A 91 3.46 3.43 -12.56
N GLN A 92 3.75 4.69 -12.86
CA GLN A 92 3.02 5.79 -12.29
C GLN A 92 1.58 5.66 -12.78
N ILE A 93 0.63 5.78 -11.87
CA ILE A 93 -0.78 5.85 -12.27
C ILE A 93 -0.94 7.22 -12.93
N GLU A 94 -0.76 7.25 -14.25
CA GLU A 94 -1.12 8.41 -15.07
C GLU A 94 -2.65 8.46 -15.13
N CYS A 95 -3.23 9.08 -14.11
CA CYS A 95 -4.66 9.38 -14.13
C CYS A 95 -4.87 10.86 -13.91
N GLU A 96 -5.79 11.42 -14.65
CA GLU A 96 -6.26 12.77 -14.44
C GLU A 96 -7.02 12.84 -13.11
N LEU A 97 -6.59 13.74 -12.23
CA LEU A 97 -7.22 13.90 -10.92
C LEU A 97 -8.64 14.45 -11.11
N VAL A 98 -9.61 13.75 -10.57
CA VAL A 98 -11.03 14.12 -10.61
C VAL A 98 -11.49 14.49 -9.21
N GLU A 99 -11.94 15.72 -9.02
CA GLU A 99 -12.58 16.16 -7.77
C GLU A 99 -13.96 15.50 -7.60
N VAL A 100 -14.43 15.45 -6.35
CA VAL A 100 -15.80 14.98 -6.08
C VAL A 100 -16.84 15.86 -6.80
N PRO A 101 -17.97 15.28 -7.26
CA PRO A 101 -18.97 16.02 -8.06
C PRO A 101 -19.58 17.22 -7.34
N ASN A 102 -19.78 17.15 -6.03
CA ASN A 102 -20.33 18.25 -5.25
C ASN A 102 -19.31 19.38 -5.07
N LYS A 103 -19.43 20.41 -5.89
CA LYS A 103 -18.51 21.57 -5.96
C LYS A 103 -18.44 22.45 -4.70
N LYS A 104 -19.27 22.20 -3.70
CA LYS A 104 -19.15 22.85 -2.38
C LYS A 104 -17.92 22.36 -1.62
N TYR A 105 -17.44 21.16 -1.94
CA TYR A 105 -16.29 20.51 -1.29
C TYR A 105 -15.06 20.63 -2.19
N LYS A 106 -14.17 21.54 -1.83
CA LYS A 106 -12.89 21.72 -2.49
C LYS A 106 -11.76 21.17 -1.61
N LEU A 107 -10.81 20.50 -2.23
CA LEU A 107 -9.61 20.04 -1.53
C LEU A 107 -8.76 21.23 -1.09
N ARG A 108 -8.26 21.17 0.13
CA ARG A 108 -7.17 22.02 0.60
C ARG A 108 -5.84 21.50 0.04
N ASP A 109 -4.80 22.35 0.03
CA ASP A 109 -3.51 22.00 -0.58
C ASP A 109 -2.94 20.67 -0.06
N TYR A 110 -2.95 20.44 1.26
CA TYR A 110 -2.45 19.19 1.85
C TYR A 110 -3.31 17.96 1.51
N GLN A 111 -4.62 18.15 1.30
CA GLN A 111 -5.53 17.08 0.87
C GLN A 111 -5.25 16.72 -0.58
N LEU A 112 -5.09 17.72 -1.43
CA LEU A 112 -4.72 17.55 -2.83
C LEU A 112 -3.38 16.82 -2.97
N GLU A 113 -2.37 17.24 -2.18
CA GLU A 113 -1.08 16.58 -2.14
C GLU A 113 -1.18 15.13 -1.69
N SER A 114 -2.01 14.84 -0.68
CA SER A 114 -2.26 13.48 -0.20
C SER A 114 -2.85 12.58 -1.28
N VAL A 115 -3.83 13.08 -2.04
CA VAL A 115 -4.44 12.33 -3.16
C VAL A 115 -3.40 12.10 -4.26
N LYS A 116 -2.67 13.13 -4.68
CA LYS A 116 -1.62 13.02 -5.71
C LYS A 116 -0.55 12.00 -5.33
N ASN A 117 -0.07 12.06 -4.07
CA ASN A 117 0.92 11.12 -3.57
C ASN A 117 0.38 9.68 -3.55
N GLY A 118 -0.88 9.48 -3.19
CA GLY A 118 -1.54 8.18 -3.24
C GLY A 118 -1.61 7.60 -4.65
N LEU A 119 -1.95 8.43 -5.64
CA LEU A 119 -2.03 8.04 -7.04
C LEU A 119 -0.65 7.72 -7.63
N VAL A 120 0.32 8.62 -7.45
CA VAL A 120 1.68 8.47 -8.02
C VAL A 120 2.41 7.26 -7.42
N ASN A 121 2.30 7.06 -6.11
CA ASN A 121 3.03 5.97 -5.44
C ASN A 121 2.25 4.65 -5.40
N GLY A 122 1.00 4.63 -5.85
CA GLY A 122 0.15 3.43 -5.81
C GLY A 122 -0.15 2.92 -4.41
N GLY A 123 0.16 3.70 -3.38
CA GLY A 123 -0.08 3.41 -1.97
C GLY A 123 0.82 4.21 -1.04
N GLY A 124 0.48 4.27 0.24
CA GLY A 124 1.25 5.00 1.22
C GLY A 124 0.55 5.11 2.57
N LEU A 125 1.19 5.78 3.51
CA LEU A 125 0.63 6.14 4.80
C LEU A 125 0.35 7.64 4.81
N CYS A 126 -0.93 8.00 4.95
CA CYS A 126 -1.36 9.39 5.06
C CYS A 126 -1.75 9.69 6.52
N LEU A 127 -1.00 10.57 7.17
CA LEU A 127 -1.27 11.01 8.54
C LEU A 127 -2.04 12.32 8.52
N VAL A 128 -3.35 12.25 8.76
CA VAL A 128 -4.25 13.40 8.81
C VAL A 128 -4.95 13.44 10.17
N GLY A 129 -4.87 14.57 10.85
CA GLY A 129 -5.52 14.77 12.15
C GLY A 129 -7.05 14.62 12.09
N THR A 130 -7.68 14.52 13.25
CA THR A 130 -9.14 14.54 13.37
C THR A 130 -9.68 15.86 12.83
N GLY A 131 -10.76 15.81 12.04
CA GLY A 131 -11.31 17.00 11.37
C GLY A 131 -10.54 17.44 10.11
N GLY A 132 -9.43 16.79 9.75
CA GLY A 132 -8.65 17.14 8.57
C GLY A 132 -9.26 16.69 7.23
N GLY A 133 -10.49 16.16 7.22
CA GLY A 133 -11.21 15.78 6.00
C GLY A 133 -10.69 14.52 5.33
N LYS A 134 -10.36 13.50 6.13
CA LYS A 134 -9.92 12.18 5.62
C LYS A 134 -10.92 11.57 4.64
N SER A 135 -12.23 11.70 4.94
CA SER A 135 -13.28 11.18 4.06
C SER A 135 -13.28 11.85 2.69
N LEU A 136 -13.01 13.15 2.61
CA LEU A 136 -12.90 13.87 1.34
C LEU A 136 -11.67 13.43 0.54
N ILE A 137 -10.53 13.19 1.20
CA ILE A 137 -9.32 12.64 0.56
C ILE A 137 -9.61 11.26 -0.05
N ILE A 138 -10.26 10.38 0.74
CA ILE A 138 -10.62 9.03 0.30
C ILE A 138 -11.63 9.10 -0.85
N ALA A 139 -12.68 9.91 -0.71
CA ALA A 139 -13.70 10.10 -1.76
C ALA A 139 -13.07 10.57 -3.08
N THR A 140 -12.20 11.57 -3.03
CA THR A 140 -11.53 12.10 -4.23
C THR A 140 -10.61 11.06 -4.86
N LEU A 141 -9.87 10.29 -4.05
CA LEU A 141 -9.01 9.22 -4.55
C LEU A 141 -9.86 8.14 -5.27
N LEU A 142 -10.95 7.70 -4.64
CA LEU A 142 -11.85 6.70 -5.21
C LEU A 142 -12.57 7.22 -6.46
N GLU A 143 -13.03 8.47 -6.45
CA GLU A 143 -13.67 9.11 -7.61
C GLU A 143 -12.71 9.19 -8.80
N THR A 144 -11.47 9.58 -8.53
CA THR A 144 -10.42 9.63 -9.55
C THR A 144 -10.17 8.25 -10.17
N LEU A 145 -9.99 7.23 -9.35
CA LEU A 145 -9.76 5.87 -9.82
C LEU A 145 -10.98 5.30 -10.57
N TYR A 146 -12.18 5.53 -10.06
CA TYR A 146 -13.42 5.10 -10.69
C TYR A 146 -13.61 5.72 -12.09
N LYS A 147 -13.32 7.02 -12.22
CA LYS A 147 -13.46 7.72 -13.52
C LYS A 147 -12.42 7.26 -14.54
N ASN A 148 -11.24 6.82 -14.08
CA ASN A 148 -10.18 6.34 -14.99
C ASN A 148 -10.36 4.86 -15.35
N ASP A 149 -10.80 3.99 -14.43
CA ASP A 149 -10.93 2.54 -14.64
C ASP A 149 -12.35 2.10 -15.04
N GLY A 150 -13.34 2.98 -14.91
CA GLY A 150 -14.74 2.72 -15.27
C GLY A 150 -15.40 1.64 -14.41
N GLU A 151 -16.33 0.89 -15.00
CA GLU A 151 -17.14 -0.12 -14.30
C GLU A 151 -16.34 -1.32 -13.77
N SER A 152 -15.10 -1.50 -14.23
CA SER A 152 -14.23 -2.56 -13.73
C SER A 152 -13.59 -2.23 -12.38
N PHE A 153 -13.65 -0.97 -11.95
CA PHE A 153 -13.08 -0.52 -10.68
C PHE A 153 -13.79 -1.16 -9.49
N LYS A 154 -13.00 -1.74 -8.60
CA LYS A 154 -13.46 -2.27 -7.32
C LYS A 154 -12.50 -1.82 -6.22
N ALA A 155 -13.05 -1.26 -5.16
CA ALA A 155 -12.29 -0.84 -4.00
C ALA A 155 -12.89 -1.45 -2.72
N MET A 156 -12.04 -1.67 -1.73
CA MET A 156 -12.45 -2.10 -0.39
C MET A 156 -11.96 -1.08 0.63
N LEU A 157 -12.88 -0.49 1.37
CA LEU A 157 -12.58 0.40 2.48
C LEU A 157 -12.73 -0.36 3.80
N VAL A 158 -11.64 -0.43 4.57
CA VAL A 158 -11.63 -1.09 5.88
C VAL A 158 -11.58 -0.03 6.97
N VAL A 159 -12.55 -0.07 7.88
CA VAL A 159 -12.68 0.85 9.01
C VAL A 159 -12.79 0.09 10.32
N PRO A 160 -12.36 0.67 11.46
CA PRO A 160 -12.25 -0.05 12.72
C PRO A 160 -13.60 -0.34 13.43
N ASN A 161 -14.70 0.32 13.05
CA ASN A 161 -16.01 0.11 13.67
C ASN A 161 -17.18 0.36 12.71
N LEU A 162 -18.35 -0.15 13.06
CA LEU A 162 -19.57 -0.07 12.24
C LEU A 162 -20.07 1.36 12.03
N SER A 163 -20.00 2.21 13.06
CA SER A 163 -20.47 3.61 12.95
C SER A 163 -19.69 4.41 11.90
N LEU A 164 -18.41 4.07 11.67
CA LEU A 164 -17.62 4.69 10.61
C LEU A 164 -18.03 4.20 9.21
N ILE A 165 -18.60 3.01 9.08
CA ILE A 165 -19.13 2.54 7.78
C ILE A 165 -20.30 3.42 7.37
N GLU A 166 -21.24 3.68 8.30
CA GLU A 166 -22.39 4.54 8.05
C GLU A 166 -21.94 5.97 7.73
N GLN A 167 -21.09 6.54 8.59
CA GLN A 167 -20.53 7.88 8.38
C GLN A 167 -19.85 8.04 7.02
N MET A 168 -19.02 7.07 6.62
CA MET A 168 -18.31 7.13 5.32
C MET A 168 -19.28 7.04 4.14
N SER A 169 -20.34 6.22 4.26
CA SER A 169 -21.38 6.13 3.26
C SER A 169 -22.12 7.47 3.10
N ASP A 170 -22.54 8.07 4.21
CA ASP A 170 -23.23 9.37 4.23
C ASP A 170 -22.34 10.50 3.70
N ASP A 171 -21.02 10.45 4.01
CA ASP A 171 -20.04 11.39 3.47
C ASP A 171 -19.96 11.26 1.93
N PHE A 172 -19.90 10.03 1.38
CA PHE A 172 -19.83 9.81 -0.07
C PHE A 172 -21.11 10.26 -0.78
N ASP A 173 -22.28 10.04 -0.18
CA ASP A 173 -23.55 10.56 -0.68
C ASP A 173 -23.57 12.09 -0.66
N THR A 174 -23.08 12.70 0.42
CA THR A 174 -22.96 14.16 0.57
C THR A 174 -22.01 14.76 -0.49
N TYR A 175 -20.92 14.06 -0.81
CA TYR A 175 -19.98 14.46 -1.88
C TYR A 175 -20.53 14.16 -3.28
N GLN A 176 -21.65 13.46 -3.40
CA GLN A 176 -22.27 13.03 -4.66
C GLN A 176 -21.33 12.18 -5.51
N CYS A 177 -20.58 11.28 -4.87
CA CYS A 177 -19.65 10.41 -5.57
C CYS A 177 -20.36 9.59 -6.66
N SER A 178 -19.65 9.35 -7.79
CA SER A 178 -20.21 8.65 -8.94
C SER A 178 -20.24 7.13 -8.78
N PHE A 179 -19.50 6.60 -7.81
CA PHE A 179 -19.47 5.17 -7.49
C PHE A 179 -20.53 4.79 -6.46
N SER A 180 -20.97 3.54 -6.47
CA SER A 180 -21.89 2.99 -5.45
C SER A 180 -21.11 2.26 -4.36
N CYS A 181 -21.57 2.37 -3.11
CA CYS A 181 -21.04 1.61 -1.98
C CYS A 181 -22.03 0.50 -1.56
N SER A 182 -21.49 -0.72 -1.33
CA SER A 182 -22.20 -1.78 -0.61
C SER A 182 -21.58 -1.95 0.77
N LYS A 183 -22.44 -2.07 1.79
CA LYS A 183 -22.05 -2.27 3.19
C LYS A 183 -21.96 -3.74 3.53
#